data_17f71b20fb1b00a14cec8e001a0c9b0d
#
_entry.id   17f71b20fb1b00a14cec8e001a0c9b0d
#
_cell.length_a   1.000
_cell.length_b   1.000
_cell.length_c   1.000
_cell.angle_alpha   90.00
_cell.angle_beta   90.00
_cell.angle_gamma   90.00
#
_symmetry.space_group_name_H-M   'P 1'
#
loop_
_entity.id
_entity.type
_entity.pdbx_description
1 polymer ?
#
loop_
_entity_poly.entity_id
_entity_poly.type
_entity_poly.pdbx_seq_one_letter_code
_entity_poly.pdbx_strand_id
1 'polypeptide(L)'
;MAERENRLPYYIAGEFEGIAVLEAATSGLQSAEVSNMESAIEYLHRKQNGGGGSWWYKHIQRAGADSAAGKELFNMKENKHGFEPKQEFTMGGIAWTVIQTGADWVKCIASDCVEERAFDEGNKNDFAASSLRAYLNGEFLRRLIKAGAPEEMFEYFNIDLTADDGLKNYGGDRVRIGLITCEEYRLLRGNIPALPDRWWWTATPDSPINSFVRSVYSDGSLNSLSAYYGLYGVRPLCNLKSEILVSYLNGENAEEQKKRAEAVDMMKHIAAAWDIDAEEVFGRADE
;
A
#
# COMPACT_ATOMS: atom_id res chain seq x y z
N MET A 1 13.41 -39.77 -16.56
CA MET A 1 12.34 -38.87 -17.00
C MET A 1 11.73 -38.02 -15.88
N ALA A 2 12.27 -38.08 -14.66
CA ALA A 2 11.77 -37.32 -13.51
C ALA A 2 12.46 -35.94 -13.30
N GLU A 3 13.50 -35.62 -14.04
CA GLU A 3 14.26 -34.38 -13.84
C GLU A 3 13.78 -33.17 -14.64
N ARG A 4 12.80 -33.30 -15.54
CA ARG A 4 12.32 -32.23 -16.37
C ARG A 4 11.22 -31.38 -15.73
N GLU A 5 10.42 -31.90 -14.81
CA GLU A 5 9.29 -31.20 -14.24
C GLU A 5 9.68 -30.15 -13.17
N ASN A 6 10.85 -30.31 -12.55
CA ASN A 6 11.30 -29.36 -11.52
C ASN A 6 12.10 -28.15 -12.06
N ARG A 7 12.36 -28.07 -13.36
CA ARG A 7 13.15 -26.96 -13.94
C ARG A 7 12.31 -25.80 -14.50
N LEU A 8 11.06 -26.04 -14.83
CA LEU A 8 10.19 -25.03 -15.44
C LEU A 8 10.08 -23.72 -14.66
N PRO A 9 9.92 -23.74 -13.33
CA PRO A 9 9.81 -22.50 -12.55
C PRO A 9 11.09 -21.65 -12.58
N TYR A 10 12.24 -22.27 -12.71
CA TYR A 10 13.53 -21.56 -12.68
C TYR A 10 13.84 -20.77 -13.94
N TYR A 11 13.43 -21.29 -15.09
CA TYR A 11 13.73 -20.67 -16.36
C TYR A 11 12.99 -19.36 -16.58
N ILE A 12 11.85 -19.25 -15.99
CA ILE A 12 10.92 -18.19 -16.30
C ILE A 12 11.12 -16.97 -15.40
N ALA A 13 11.57 -17.19 -14.18
CA ALA A 13 11.85 -16.10 -13.23
C ALA A 13 13.09 -15.28 -13.60
N GLY A 14 13.97 -15.79 -14.47
CA GLY A 14 15.21 -15.11 -14.86
C GLY A 14 15.19 -14.44 -16.25
N GLU A 15 14.30 -14.88 -17.13
CA GLU A 15 14.34 -14.49 -18.55
C GLU A 15 13.15 -13.66 -19.02
N PHE A 16 12.06 -13.54 -18.24
CA PHE A 16 10.83 -12.94 -18.70
C PHE A 16 10.31 -11.85 -17.75
N GLU A 17 9.87 -10.78 -18.34
CA GLU A 17 9.05 -9.76 -17.68
C GLU A 17 7.74 -10.37 -17.14
N GLY A 18 7.15 -9.78 -16.10
CA GLY A 18 6.09 -10.31 -15.24
C GLY A 18 5.01 -11.24 -15.84
N ILE A 19 4.62 -11.05 -17.12
CA ILE A 19 3.57 -11.85 -17.78
C ILE A 19 4.01 -13.32 -17.98
N ALA A 20 5.25 -13.55 -18.33
CA ALA A 20 5.75 -14.90 -18.56
C ALA A 20 5.98 -15.68 -17.25
N VAL A 21 6.24 -15.00 -16.16
CA VAL A 21 6.26 -15.60 -14.82
C VAL A 21 4.87 -16.10 -14.44
N LEU A 22 3.82 -15.35 -14.79
CA LEU A 22 2.44 -15.75 -14.57
C LEU A 22 2.02 -16.93 -15.45
N GLU A 23 2.37 -16.90 -16.75
CA GLU A 23 2.07 -17.99 -17.68
C GLU A 23 2.69 -19.30 -17.23
N ALA A 24 3.88 -19.28 -16.70
CA ALA A 24 4.52 -20.50 -16.21
C ALA A 24 4.06 -20.96 -14.84
N ALA A 25 3.78 -20.02 -13.94
CA ALA A 25 3.17 -20.35 -12.66
C ALA A 25 1.79 -20.99 -12.86
N THR A 26 1.12 -20.62 -13.94
CA THR A 26 -0.22 -21.12 -14.33
C THR A 26 -0.16 -22.30 -15.30
N SER A 27 1.01 -22.68 -15.83
CA SER A 27 1.16 -23.81 -16.75
C SER A 27 0.72 -25.17 -16.20
N GLY A 28 0.56 -25.28 -14.88
CA GLY A 28 -0.02 -26.45 -14.20
C GLY A 28 -1.53 -26.35 -13.93
N LEU A 29 -2.17 -25.26 -14.33
CA LEU A 29 -3.61 -25.06 -14.23
C LEU A 29 -4.26 -25.33 -15.60
N GLN A 30 -5.45 -25.94 -15.59
CA GLN A 30 -6.23 -26.02 -16.82
C GLN A 30 -6.59 -24.59 -17.26
N SER A 31 -6.49 -24.31 -18.54
CA SER A 31 -6.67 -22.97 -19.13
C SER A 31 -8.03 -22.31 -18.80
N ALA A 32 -8.99 -23.08 -18.29
CA ALA A 32 -10.27 -22.61 -17.82
C ALA A 32 -10.25 -22.06 -16.36
N GLU A 33 -9.17 -22.32 -15.61
CA GLU A 33 -9.08 -21.95 -14.18
C GLU A 33 -8.33 -20.61 -13.96
N VAL A 34 -7.63 -20.13 -14.97
CA VAL A 34 -6.95 -18.83 -14.91
C VAL A 34 -7.65 -17.86 -15.83
N SER A 35 -8.76 -17.33 -15.37
CA SER A 35 -9.50 -16.32 -16.14
C SER A 35 -8.92 -14.92 -16.03
N ASN A 36 -8.04 -14.69 -15.08
CA ASN A 36 -7.42 -13.39 -14.82
C ASN A 36 -6.19 -13.50 -13.92
N MET A 37 -5.47 -12.41 -13.77
CA MET A 37 -4.26 -12.24 -12.97
C MET A 37 -4.49 -12.55 -11.47
N GLU A 38 -5.67 -12.25 -10.92
CA GLU A 38 -6.02 -12.52 -9.52
C GLU A 38 -6.02 -14.02 -9.22
N SER A 39 -6.57 -14.83 -10.14
CA SER A 39 -6.57 -16.30 -10.00
C SER A 39 -5.17 -16.89 -10.02
N ALA A 40 -4.25 -16.31 -10.80
CA ALA A 40 -2.85 -16.71 -10.83
C ALA A 40 -2.13 -16.38 -9.52
N ILE A 41 -2.38 -15.21 -8.96
CA ILE A 41 -1.84 -14.79 -7.66
C ILE A 41 -2.35 -15.69 -6.55
N GLU A 42 -3.64 -15.97 -6.53
CA GLU A 42 -4.26 -16.85 -5.54
C GLU A 42 -3.73 -18.28 -5.61
N TYR A 43 -3.43 -18.76 -6.81
CA TYR A 43 -2.75 -20.03 -7.02
C TYR A 43 -1.32 -20.04 -6.47
N LEU A 44 -0.56 -18.98 -6.72
CA LEU A 44 0.79 -18.81 -6.17
C LEU A 44 0.78 -18.75 -4.66
N HIS A 45 -0.16 -18.04 -4.05
CA HIS A 45 -0.37 -17.99 -2.60
C HIS A 45 -0.71 -19.35 -2.01
N ARG A 46 -1.57 -20.15 -2.67
CA ARG A 46 -1.89 -21.52 -2.25
C ARG A 46 -0.68 -22.47 -2.31
N LYS A 47 0.15 -22.34 -3.33
CA LYS A 47 1.40 -23.14 -3.46
C LYS A 47 2.47 -22.78 -2.43
N GLN A 48 2.52 -21.52 -1.98
CA GLN A 48 3.45 -21.05 -0.95
C GLN A 48 3.18 -21.68 0.43
N ASN A 49 1.91 -21.88 0.78
CA ASN A 49 1.54 -22.47 2.07
C ASN A 49 1.90 -23.97 2.19
N GLY A 50 2.41 -24.59 1.12
CA GLY A 50 2.88 -25.97 1.06
C GLY A 50 4.39 -26.21 1.27
N GLY A 51 5.15 -25.23 1.81
CA GLY A 51 6.51 -25.47 2.31
C GLY A 51 7.68 -25.06 1.42
N GLY A 52 7.47 -24.33 0.32
CA GLY A 52 8.53 -23.82 -0.56
C GLY A 52 8.60 -22.30 -0.73
N GLY A 53 7.89 -21.56 0.10
CA GLY A 53 7.42 -20.21 -0.18
C GLY A 53 8.44 -19.06 -0.22
N SER A 54 9.56 -19.16 0.46
CA SER A 54 10.47 -18.00 0.66
C SER A 54 11.20 -17.56 -0.62
N TRP A 55 11.45 -18.49 -1.54
CA TRP A 55 12.23 -18.21 -2.74
C TRP A 55 11.43 -17.52 -3.83
N TRP A 56 10.21 -17.97 -4.08
CA TRP A 56 9.27 -17.38 -5.05
C TRP A 56 8.91 -15.94 -4.71
N TYR A 57 8.68 -15.69 -3.45
CA TYR A 57 8.36 -14.37 -2.95
C TYR A 57 9.49 -13.37 -3.23
N LYS A 58 10.73 -13.80 -3.04
CA LYS A 58 11.92 -12.96 -3.34
C LYS A 58 12.09 -12.69 -4.83
N HIS A 59 11.64 -13.58 -5.71
CA HIS A 59 11.78 -13.43 -7.16
C HIS A 59 10.65 -12.58 -7.77
N ILE A 60 9.42 -12.73 -7.29
CA ILE A 60 8.31 -11.83 -7.64
C ILE A 60 8.65 -10.41 -7.20
N GLN A 61 9.23 -10.20 -6.03
CA GLN A 61 9.68 -8.89 -5.57
C GLN A 61 10.79 -8.28 -6.45
N ARG A 62 11.69 -9.09 -7.01
CA ARG A 62 12.77 -8.59 -7.87
C ARG A 62 12.33 -8.31 -9.32
N ALA A 63 11.47 -9.14 -9.86
CA ALA A 63 10.98 -8.98 -11.23
C ALA A 63 9.76 -8.04 -11.31
N GLY A 64 9.03 -7.88 -10.20
CA GLY A 64 7.67 -7.33 -10.22
C GLY A 64 7.58 -5.82 -10.06
N ALA A 65 8.44 -5.19 -9.28
CA ALA A 65 8.24 -3.78 -8.95
C ALA A 65 8.51 -2.82 -10.13
N ASP A 66 9.45 -3.17 -11.00
CA ASP A 66 9.91 -2.29 -12.08
C ASP A 66 9.35 -2.67 -13.47
N SER A 67 8.69 -3.82 -13.63
CA SER A 67 8.08 -4.21 -14.91
C SER A 67 6.66 -3.64 -15.04
N ALA A 68 6.21 -3.38 -16.28
CA ALA A 68 4.84 -2.95 -16.56
C ALA A 68 3.80 -3.94 -15.98
N ALA A 69 4.06 -5.24 -16.06
CA ALA A 69 3.20 -6.28 -15.49
C ALA A 69 3.24 -6.32 -13.95
N GLY A 70 4.39 -6.05 -13.34
CA GLY A 70 4.49 -5.92 -11.87
C GLY A 70 3.73 -4.71 -11.36
N LYS A 71 3.80 -3.58 -12.06
CA LYS A 71 3.01 -2.38 -11.76
C LYS A 71 1.51 -2.67 -11.84
N GLU A 72 1.09 -3.46 -12.81
CA GLU A 72 -0.30 -3.87 -12.97
C GLU A 72 -0.75 -4.88 -11.90
N LEU A 73 0.10 -5.86 -11.58
CA LEU A 73 -0.13 -6.87 -10.55
C LEU A 73 -0.34 -6.26 -9.16
N PHE A 74 0.41 -5.21 -8.85
CA PHE A 74 0.33 -4.51 -7.56
C PHE A 74 -0.54 -3.25 -7.61
N ASN A 75 -1.30 -3.06 -8.70
CA ASN A 75 -2.10 -1.85 -8.91
C ASN A 75 -1.23 -0.57 -8.88
N MET A 76 0.04 -0.69 -9.25
CA MET A 76 0.99 0.42 -9.35
C MET A 76 0.82 1.07 -10.72
N LYS A 77 -0.14 1.95 -10.84
CA LYS A 77 -0.32 2.77 -12.05
C LYS A 77 0.57 4.01 -11.95
N GLU A 78 1.06 4.49 -13.09
CA GLU A 78 1.69 5.81 -13.13
C GLU A 78 0.71 6.85 -12.58
N ASN A 79 1.21 7.67 -11.68
CA ASN A 79 0.40 8.71 -11.08
C ASN A 79 0.27 9.88 -12.05
N LYS A 80 -0.94 10.36 -12.29
CA LYS A 80 -1.23 11.49 -13.21
C LYS A 80 -0.52 12.78 -12.83
N HIS A 81 -0.06 12.89 -11.61
CA HIS A 81 0.61 14.07 -11.05
C HIS A 81 2.11 13.85 -10.82
N GLY A 82 2.69 12.82 -11.42
CA GLY A 82 4.14 12.57 -11.41
C GLY A 82 4.71 12.08 -10.07
N PHE A 83 3.88 11.60 -9.14
CA PHE A 83 4.38 10.99 -7.91
C PHE A 83 4.96 9.61 -8.17
N GLU A 84 6.13 9.36 -7.60
CA GLU A 84 6.84 8.08 -7.72
C GLU A 84 7.11 7.44 -6.35
N PRO A 85 7.19 6.09 -6.27
CA PRO A 85 7.65 5.42 -5.07
C PRO A 85 9.03 5.92 -4.60
N LYS A 86 9.20 6.04 -3.28
CA LYS A 86 10.35 6.60 -2.55
C LYS A 86 10.45 8.12 -2.56
N GLN A 87 9.58 8.82 -3.26
CA GLN A 87 9.51 10.27 -3.14
C GLN A 87 9.12 10.65 -1.71
N GLU A 88 9.81 11.65 -1.17
CA GLU A 88 9.55 12.18 0.17
C GLU A 88 8.92 13.57 0.10
N PHE A 89 8.04 13.85 1.05
CA PHE A 89 7.42 15.16 1.22
C PHE A 89 7.07 15.40 2.70
N THR A 90 6.77 16.64 3.05
CA THR A 90 6.35 17.01 4.41
C THR A 90 4.85 17.35 4.42
N MET A 91 4.11 16.73 5.34
CA MET A 91 2.71 17.03 5.57
C MET A 91 2.42 17.03 7.08
N GLY A 92 1.80 18.10 7.57
CA GLY A 92 1.48 18.24 8.99
C GLY A 92 2.70 18.24 9.91
N GLY A 93 3.87 18.70 9.42
CA GLY A 93 5.14 18.69 10.15
C GLY A 93 5.82 17.31 10.25
N ILE A 94 5.32 16.32 9.53
CA ILE A 94 5.84 14.94 9.49
C ILE A 94 6.37 14.67 8.09
N ALA A 95 7.52 14.00 7.99
CA ALA A 95 8.05 13.49 6.73
C ALA A 95 7.31 12.21 6.32
N TRP A 96 6.90 12.14 5.07
CA TRP A 96 6.19 11.00 4.47
C TRP A 96 6.93 10.50 3.25
N THR A 97 6.90 9.19 3.06
CA THR A 97 7.46 8.52 1.88
C THR A 97 6.33 7.89 1.08
N VAL A 98 6.27 8.16 -0.21
CA VAL A 98 5.39 7.46 -1.16
C VAL A 98 5.88 6.03 -1.30
N ILE A 99 5.01 5.05 -1.04
CA ILE A 99 5.38 3.62 -1.12
C ILE A 99 4.68 2.90 -2.27
N GLN A 100 3.56 3.46 -2.75
CA GLN A 100 2.79 2.94 -3.88
C GLN A 100 2.01 4.08 -4.53
N THR A 101 1.80 4.00 -5.84
CA THR A 101 1.04 4.98 -6.61
C THR A 101 -0.12 4.33 -7.36
N GLY A 102 -1.21 5.06 -7.50
CA GLY A 102 -2.29 4.78 -8.44
C GLY A 102 -2.46 5.98 -9.36
N ALA A 103 -3.38 5.92 -10.32
CA ALA A 103 -3.55 6.98 -11.31
C ALA A 103 -3.83 8.37 -10.67
N ASP A 104 -4.61 8.39 -9.58
CA ASP A 104 -5.10 9.61 -8.92
C ASP A 104 -4.90 9.60 -7.39
N TRP A 105 -4.18 8.63 -6.88
CA TRP A 105 -3.86 8.51 -5.46
C TRP A 105 -2.41 8.08 -5.23
N VAL A 106 -1.91 8.35 -4.04
CA VAL A 106 -0.63 7.86 -3.54
C VAL A 106 -0.82 7.23 -2.16
N LYS A 107 -0.18 6.09 -1.93
CA LYS A 107 -0.07 5.49 -0.61
C LYS A 107 1.23 5.91 0.03
N CYS A 108 1.14 6.53 1.20
CA CYS A 108 2.28 7.08 1.91
C CYS A 108 2.40 6.47 3.30
N ILE A 109 3.63 6.28 3.73
CA ILE A 109 3.96 5.89 5.11
C ILE A 109 4.80 7.02 5.74
N ALA A 110 4.64 7.27 7.03
CA ALA A 110 5.54 8.18 7.72
C ALA A 110 6.99 7.70 7.57
N SER A 111 7.92 8.60 7.22
CA SER A 111 9.33 8.23 6.97
C SER A 111 10.03 7.73 8.23
N ASP A 112 9.58 8.18 9.41
CA ASP A 112 10.00 7.70 10.73
C ASP A 112 8.78 7.40 11.61
N CYS A 113 8.99 6.79 12.77
CA CYS A 113 7.96 6.65 13.79
C CYS A 113 7.58 8.03 14.36
N VAL A 114 6.29 8.30 14.43
CA VAL A 114 5.78 9.60 14.90
C VAL A 114 5.73 9.68 16.44
N GLU A 115 5.66 8.54 17.10
CA GLU A 115 5.69 8.37 18.56
C GLU A 115 5.85 6.89 18.93
N GLU A 116 5.98 6.60 20.21
CA GLU A 116 5.89 5.26 20.79
C GLU A 116 4.55 5.11 21.53
N ARG A 117 3.86 4.00 21.29
CA ARG A 117 2.54 3.75 21.89
C ARG A 117 2.21 2.26 21.90
N ALA A 118 1.43 1.79 22.87
CA ALA A 118 0.80 0.48 22.81
C ALA A 118 -0.11 0.36 21.57
N PHE A 119 -0.17 -0.82 20.98
CA PHE A 119 -1.14 -1.10 19.92
C PHE A 119 -2.56 -1.06 20.48
N ASP A 120 -2.76 -1.68 21.65
CA ASP A 120 -4.03 -1.61 22.36
C ASP A 120 -3.82 -1.68 23.87
N GLU A 121 -4.39 -0.71 24.61
CA GLU A 121 -4.32 -0.65 26.06
C GLU A 121 -5.04 -1.84 26.73
N GLY A 122 -6.03 -2.41 26.06
CA GLY A 122 -6.76 -3.61 26.48
C GLY A 122 -6.10 -4.93 26.08
N ASN A 123 -4.88 -4.87 25.53
CA ASN A 123 -4.11 -6.04 25.06
C ASN A 123 -4.84 -6.89 24.00
N LYS A 124 -5.60 -6.25 23.11
CA LYS A 124 -6.24 -6.90 21.98
C LYS A 124 -5.43 -6.63 20.71
N ASN A 125 -5.28 -7.64 19.90
CA ASN A 125 -4.52 -7.57 18.65
C ASN A 125 -5.41 -7.33 17.39
N ASP A 126 -6.69 -7.03 17.61
CA ASP A 126 -7.61 -6.60 16.54
C ASP A 126 -7.43 -5.10 16.29
N PHE A 127 -6.86 -4.75 15.14
CA PHE A 127 -6.64 -3.34 14.79
C PHE A 127 -7.94 -2.54 14.76
N ALA A 128 -9.03 -3.09 14.22
CA ALA A 128 -10.30 -2.38 14.09
C ALA A 128 -10.88 -1.94 15.44
N ALA A 129 -10.60 -2.70 16.50
CA ALA A 129 -11.05 -2.42 17.87
C ALA A 129 -9.98 -1.77 18.77
N SER A 130 -8.76 -1.54 18.25
CA SER A 130 -7.63 -1.09 19.05
C SER A 130 -7.69 0.39 19.42
N SER A 131 -7.10 0.72 20.58
CA SER A 131 -6.90 2.10 21.01
C SER A 131 -5.99 2.88 20.05
N LEU A 132 -5.03 2.22 19.41
CA LEU A 132 -4.16 2.84 18.40
C LEU A 132 -4.95 3.25 17.15
N ARG A 133 -5.85 2.40 16.64
CA ARG A 133 -6.74 2.75 15.51
C ARG A 133 -7.62 3.96 15.84
N ALA A 134 -8.18 3.98 17.05
CA ALA A 134 -8.99 5.11 17.50
C ALA A 134 -8.18 6.40 17.58
N TYR A 135 -6.95 6.34 18.09
CA TYR A 135 -6.01 7.46 18.11
C TYR A 135 -5.67 7.95 16.70
N LEU A 136 -5.29 7.06 15.79
CA LEU A 136 -4.88 7.41 14.42
C LEU A 136 -5.99 8.13 13.65
N ASN A 137 -7.24 7.65 13.74
CA ASN A 137 -8.37 8.25 13.02
C ASN A 137 -9.09 9.35 13.82
N GLY A 138 -8.68 9.61 15.03
CA GLY A 138 -9.19 10.67 15.90
C GLY A 138 -8.19 11.80 16.10
N GLU A 139 -7.38 11.70 17.13
CA GLU A 139 -6.46 12.76 17.56
C GLU A 139 -5.36 13.02 16.53
N PHE A 140 -4.73 11.97 16.02
CA PHE A 140 -3.63 12.10 15.07
C PHE A 140 -4.09 12.76 13.76
N LEU A 141 -5.19 12.29 13.16
CA LEU A 141 -5.75 12.91 11.95
C LEU A 141 -6.11 14.38 12.18
N ARG A 142 -6.76 14.71 13.30
CA ARG A 142 -7.06 16.11 13.66
C ARG A 142 -5.80 16.96 13.81
N ARG A 143 -4.70 16.39 14.32
CA ARG A 143 -3.40 17.08 14.41
C ARG A 143 -2.86 17.42 13.03
N LEU A 144 -2.92 16.51 12.07
CA LEU A 144 -2.51 16.76 10.69
C LEU A 144 -3.34 17.86 10.02
N ILE A 145 -4.68 17.80 10.18
CA ILE A 145 -5.60 18.81 9.64
C ILE A 145 -5.32 20.18 10.27
N LYS A 146 -5.16 20.25 11.59
CA LYS A 146 -4.81 21.49 12.29
C LYS A 146 -3.46 22.07 11.86
N ALA A 147 -2.54 21.23 11.43
CA ALA A 147 -1.25 21.64 10.89
C ALA A 147 -1.31 22.00 9.38
N GLY A 148 -2.51 22.11 8.81
CA GLY A 148 -2.76 22.60 7.45
C GLY A 148 -2.98 21.53 6.39
N ALA A 149 -2.97 20.24 6.72
CA ALA A 149 -3.29 19.20 5.75
C ALA A 149 -4.81 19.24 5.42
N PRO A 150 -5.23 19.35 4.14
CA PRO A 150 -6.64 19.32 3.76
C PRO A 150 -7.31 18.01 4.16
N GLU A 151 -8.45 18.04 4.84
CA GLU A 151 -9.14 16.83 5.27
C GLU A 151 -9.57 15.95 4.10
N GLU A 152 -10.03 16.56 3.02
CA GLU A 152 -10.48 15.92 1.78
C GLU A 152 -9.36 15.20 1.00
N MET A 153 -8.10 15.48 1.31
CA MET A 153 -6.94 14.79 0.75
C MET A 153 -6.85 13.33 1.22
N PHE A 154 -7.30 13.04 2.45
CA PHE A 154 -7.22 11.72 3.04
C PHE A 154 -8.35 10.82 2.53
N GLU A 155 -8.02 9.84 1.72
CA GLU A 155 -8.99 8.85 1.24
C GLU A 155 -9.22 7.73 2.25
N TYR A 156 -10.44 7.21 2.27
CA TYR A 156 -10.70 5.95 2.97
C TYR A 156 -10.12 4.78 2.17
N PHE A 157 -9.38 3.92 2.83
CA PHE A 157 -8.89 2.68 2.26
C PHE A 157 -9.19 1.49 3.17
N ASN A 158 -9.20 0.31 2.59
CA ASN A 158 -9.45 -0.93 3.31
C ASN A 158 -8.12 -1.55 3.75
N ILE A 159 -8.08 -2.06 4.97
CA ILE A 159 -6.98 -2.87 5.53
C ILE A 159 -7.51 -4.29 5.68
N ASP A 160 -6.83 -5.27 5.11
CA ASP A 160 -7.09 -6.68 5.36
C ASP A 160 -6.45 -7.08 6.71
N LEU A 161 -7.27 -7.51 7.65
CA LEU A 161 -6.85 -7.94 8.99
C LEU A 161 -6.72 -9.47 9.09
N THR A 162 -6.47 -10.14 7.97
CA THR A 162 -6.07 -11.55 7.97
C THR A 162 -4.82 -11.68 8.83
N ALA A 163 -4.89 -12.55 9.83
CA ALA A 163 -3.78 -12.82 10.73
C ALA A 163 -2.60 -13.46 10.01
N ASP A 164 -1.39 -13.35 10.57
CA ASP A 164 -0.17 -13.89 9.94
C ASP A 164 -0.20 -15.43 9.85
N ASP A 165 -1.00 -16.10 10.68
CA ASP A 165 -1.32 -17.53 10.60
C ASP A 165 -2.39 -17.88 9.52
N GLY A 166 -2.94 -16.89 8.82
CA GLY A 166 -3.93 -17.02 7.75
C GLY A 166 -5.39 -17.03 8.21
N LEU A 167 -5.67 -16.88 9.51
CA LEU A 167 -7.04 -16.83 10.02
C LEU A 167 -7.68 -15.47 9.75
N LYS A 168 -8.94 -15.46 9.29
CA LYS A 168 -9.68 -14.28 8.84
C LYS A 168 -10.74 -13.78 9.86
N ASN A 169 -10.53 -14.04 11.14
CA ASN A 169 -11.53 -13.77 12.19
C ASN A 169 -11.86 -12.28 12.33
N TYR A 170 -10.91 -11.39 12.02
CA TYR A 170 -11.09 -9.93 12.15
C TYR A 170 -11.56 -9.26 10.86
N GLY A 171 -11.58 -10.01 9.72
CA GLY A 171 -12.03 -9.48 8.43
C GLY A 171 -11.16 -8.34 7.94
N GLY A 172 -11.68 -7.13 7.97
CA GLY A 172 -10.99 -5.92 7.55
C GLY A 172 -11.54 -4.67 8.21
N ASP A 173 -10.83 -3.55 8.05
CA ASP A 173 -11.26 -2.23 8.54
C ASP A 173 -11.14 -1.19 7.43
N ARG A 174 -11.96 -0.15 7.50
CA ARG A 174 -11.93 0.98 6.56
C ARG A 174 -11.56 2.26 7.30
N VAL A 175 -10.40 2.80 6.98
CA VAL A 175 -9.79 3.92 7.71
C VAL A 175 -9.26 5.00 6.77
N ARG A 176 -8.98 6.19 7.29
CA ARG A 176 -8.20 7.24 6.63
C ARG A 176 -6.73 7.16 6.96
N ILE A 177 -6.42 6.82 8.22
CA ILE A 177 -5.06 6.57 8.71
C ILE A 177 -5.00 5.18 9.29
N GLY A 178 -4.06 4.37 8.82
CA GLY A 178 -3.85 3.01 9.27
C GLY A 178 -2.40 2.69 9.57
N LEU A 179 -2.12 1.41 9.62
CA LEU A 179 -0.78 0.85 9.65
C LEU A 179 -0.64 -0.10 8.47
N ILE A 180 0.59 -0.31 8.03
CA ILE A 180 0.87 -1.29 6.98
C ILE A 180 0.59 -2.70 7.48
N THR A 181 0.09 -3.57 6.62
CA THR A 181 -0.01 -5.00 6.92
C THR A 181 1.32 -5.71 6.67
N CYS A 182 1.51 -6.90 7.22
CA CYS A 182 2.68 -7.73 6.91
C CYS A 182 2.79 -8.07 5.43
N GLU A 183 1.65 -8.28 4.77
CA GLU A 183 1.60 -8.57 3.35
C GLU A 183 2.05 -7.36 2.53
N GLU A 184 1.48 -6.19 2.77
CA GLU A 184 1.91 -4.95 2.12
C GLU A 184 3.39 -4.64 2.40
N TYR A 185 3.85 -4.85 3.65
CA TYR A 185 5.26 -4.65 3.99
C TYR A 185 6.18 -5.57 3.19
N ARG A 186 5.84 -6.85 3.04
CA ARG A 186 6.61 -7.78 2.21
C ARG A 186 6.67 -7.32 0.76
N LEU A 187 5.55 -6.84 0.21
CA LEU A 187 5.44 -6.38 -1.18
C LEU A 187 6.17 -5.06 -1.43
N LEU A 188 5.98 -4.09 -0.54
CA LEU A 188 6.43 -2.71 -0.72
C LEU A 188 7.72 -2.38 0.02
N ARG A 189 8.37 -3.36 0.67
CA ARG A 189 9.56 -3.17 1.51
C ARG A 189 10.68 -2.38 0.81
N GLY A 190 10.85 -2.56 -0.50
CA GLY A 190 11.84 -1.85 -1.29
C GLY A 190 11.61 -0.34 -1.37
N ASN A 191 10.39 0.13 -1.10
CA ASN A 191 9.97 1.53 -1.17
C ASN A 191 9.84 2.17 0.24
N ILE A 192 9.99 1.38 1.30
CA ILE A 192 9.83 1.84 2.68
C ILE A 192 11.20 2.15 3.27
N PRO A 193 11.45 3.36 3.80
CA PRO A 193 12.69 3.69 4.46
C PRO A 193 12.98 2.73 5.63
N ALA A 194 14.22 2.24 5.71
CA ALA A 194 14.65 1.42 6.83
C ALA A 194 14.77 2.26 8.10
N LEU A 195 14.44 1.68 9.25
CA LEU A 195 14.59 2.30 10.56
C LEU A 195 15.48 1.41 11.44
N PRO A 196 16.81 1.54 11.36
CA PRO A 196 17.75 0.62 11.99
C PRO A 196 17.72 0.65 13.53
N ASP A 197 17.17 1.71 14.12
CA ASP A 197 17.12 1.90 15.58
C ASP A 197 15.71 1.82 16.16
N ARG A 198 14.73 1.41 15.33
CA ARG A 198 13.31 1.41 15.71
C ARG A 198 12.65 0.08 15.46
N TRP A 199 11.72 -0.25 16.35
CA TRP A 199 10.74 -1.33 16.19
C TRP A 199 9.36 -0.69 16.10
N TRP A 200 8.52 -1.16 15.20
CA TRP A 200 7.24 -0.51 14.96
C TRP A 200 6.13 -1.48 14.58
N TRP A 201 4.89 -1.09 14.87
CA TRP A 201 3.71 -1.91 14.68
C TRP A 201 3.30 -2.04 13.22
N THR A 202 2.79 -3.22 12.85
CA THR A 202 1.95 -3.42 11.66
C THR A 202 0.48 -3.51 12.08
N ALA A 203 -0.46 -3.54 11.11
CA ALA A 203 -1.87 -3.78 11.39
C ALA A 203 -2.20 -5.27 11.59
N THR A 204 -1.27 -6.17 11.27
CA THR A 204 -1.51 -7.62 11.19
C THR A 204 -1.47 -8.26 12.57
N PRO A 205 -2.55 -8.91 13.03
CA PRO A 205 -2.48 -9.76 14.22
C PRO A 205 -1.60 -10.98 13.96
N ASP A 206 -0.87 -11.43 14.98
CA ASP A 206 -0.07 -12.66 14.89
C ASP A 206 -1.00 -13.87 14.71
N SER A 207 -1.98 -13.99 15.59
CA SER A 207 -3.09 -14.94 15.52
C SER A 207 -4.29 -14.41 16.29
N PRO A 208 -5.54 -14.70 15.89
CA PRO A 208 -6.73 -14.31 16.66
C PRO A 208 -6.87 -15.02 18.01
N ILE A 209 -6.08 -16.05 18.25
CA ILE A 209 -6.10 -16.84 19.50
C ILE A 209 -5.09 -16.34 20.56
N ASN A 210 -4.34 -15.29 20.25
CA ASN A 210 -3.40 -14.66 21.20
C ASN A 210 -3.57 -13.13 21.16
N SER A 211 -2.80 -12.40 22.00
CA SER A 211 -2.81 -10.94 22.05
C SER A 211 -1.61 -10.30 21.36
N PHE A 212 -0.93 -11.04 20.48
CA PHE A 212 0.27 -10.56 19.83
C PHE A 212 -0.05 -9.94 18.47
N VAL A 213 0.66 -8.85 18.18
CA VAL A 213 0.60 -8.11 16.91
C VAL A 213 1.93 -8.27 16.19
N ARG A 214 1.89 -8.39 14.90
CA ARG A 214 3.11 -8.40 14.07
C ARG A 214 3.75 -7.02 14.07
N SER A 215 5.06 -7.01 14.04
CA SER A 215 5.88 -5.80 14.07
C SER A 215 7.09 -5.94 13.15
N VAL A 216 7.66 -4.81 12.77
CA VAL A 216 8.92 -4.76 12.04
C VAL A 216 10.03 -4.39 13.01
N TYR A 217 11.10 -5.17 13.00
CA TYR A 217 12.29 -4.92 13.80
C TYR A 217 13.29 -4.00 13.09
N SER A 218 14.28 -3.54 13.83
CA SER A 218 15.34 -2.64 13.34
C SER A 218 16.15 -3.21 12.15
N ASP A 219 16.28 -4.53 12.06
CA ASP A 219 16.89 -5.22 10.90
C ASP A 219 15.91 -5.40 9.73
N GLY A 220 14.66 -4.95 9.89
CA GLY A 220 13.58 -5.09 8.93
C GLY A 220 12.95 -6.49 8.90
N SER A 221 13.24 -7.36 9.84
CA SER A 221 12.55 -8.65 10.00
C SER A 221 11.17 -8.45 10.62
N LEU A 222 10.25 -9.38 10.33
CA LEU A 222 8.94 -9.44 10.98
C LEU A 222 9.01 -10.27 12.25
N ASN A 223 8.48 -9.72 13.32
CA ASN A 223 8.35 -10.38 14.61
C ASN A 223 6.96 -10.09 15.20
N SER A 224 6.70 -10.52 16.43
CA SER A 224 5.45 -10.24 17.13
C SER A 224 5.69 -9.89 18.60
N LEU A 225 4.80 -9.06 19.14
CA LEU A 225 4.82 -8.68 20.54
C LEU A 225 3.40 -8.44 21.06
N SER A 226 3.26 -8.51 22.37
CA SER A 226 1.99 -8.26 23.07
C SER A 226 1.47 -6.85 22.77
N ALA A 227 0.19 -6.74 22.42
CA ALA A 227 -0.45 -5.51 21.98
C ALA A 227 -0.37 -4.34 22.99
N TYR A 228 -0.27 -4.63 24.26
CA TYR A 228 -0.18 -3.60 25.31
C TYR A 228 1.22 -2.99 25.47
N TYR A 229 2.23 -3.52 24.81
CA TYR A 229 3.60 -3.02 24.98
C TYR A 229 3.77 -1.61 24.40
N GLY A 230 4.08 -0.64 25.25
CA GLY A 230 4.00 0.78 24.94
C GLY A 230 5.25 1.42 24.30
N LEU A 231 6.33 0.65 24.06
CA LEU A 231 7.61 1.19 23.57
C LEU A 231 7.89 0.89 22.08
N TYR A 232 6.86 0.49 21.35
CA TYR A 232 6.98 0.31 19.90
C TYR A 232 6.54 1.55 19.16
N GLY A 233 7.23 1.84 18.08
CA GLY A 233 6.97 2.97 17.24
C GLY A 233 5.64 2.84 16.48
N VAL A 234 4.96 3.95 16.35
CA VAL A 234 3.80 4.11 15.49
C VAL A 234 4.25 4.74 14.17
N ARG A 235 4.02 4.05 13.08
CA ARG A 235 4.37 4.49 11.73
C ARG A 235 3.12 4.55 10.86
N PRO A 236 2.40 5.68 10.86
CA PRO A 236 1.13 5.82 10.16
C PRO A 236 1.25 5.63 8.66
N LEU A 237 0.18 5.08 8.07
CA LEU A 237 -0.02 4.87 6.65
C LEU A 237 -1.30 5.57 6.22
N CYS A 238 -1.32 6.22 5.06
CA CYS A 238 -2.51 6.81 4.46
C CYS A 238 -2.52 6.73 2.95
N ASN A 239 -3.72 6.78 2.36
CA ASN A 239 -3.91 7.04 0.94
C ASN A 239 -4.32 8.50 0.79
N LEU A 240 -3.66 9.21 -0.13
CA LEU A 240 -3.90 10.62 -0.41
C LEU A 240 -4.32 10.79 -1.87
N LYS A 241 -5.31 11.67 -2.11
CA LYS A 241 -5.63 12.13 -3.47
C LYS A 241 -4.46 12.93 -4.01
N SER A 242 -3.87 12.46 -5.11
CA SER A 242 -2.65 13.07 -5.65
C SER A 242 -2.86 14.50 -6.15
N GLU A 243 -4.03 14.82 -6.72
CA GLU A 243 -4.38 16.18 -7.13
C GLU A 243 -4.33 17.18 -5.97
N ILE A 244 -4.96 16.82 -4.83
CA ILE A 244 -4.99 17.69 -3.65
C ILE A 244 -3.60 17.76 -3.01
N LEU A 245 -2.85 16.65 -3.01
CA LEU A 245 -1.49 16.63 -2.49
C LEU A 245 -0.56 17.56 -3.28
N VAL A 246 -0.62 17.55 -4.62
CA VAL A 246 0.15 18.50 -5.47
C VAL A 246 -0.17 19.93 -5.10
N SER A 247 -1.46 20.28 -5.03
CA SER A 247 -1.90 21.63 -4.68
C SER A 247 -1.43 22.03 -3.28
N TYR A 248 -1.52 21.14 -2.32
CA TYR A 248 -0.99 21.33 -0.97
C TYR A 248 0.53 21.59 -0.95
N LEU A 249 1.30 20.80 -1.70
CA LEU A 249 2.75 20.94 -1.78
C LEU A 249 3.17 22.23 -2.52
N ASN A 250 2.38 22.70 -3.47
CA ASN A 250 2.59 23.96 -4.16
C ASN A 250 2.19 25.19 -3.32
N GLY A 251 1.65 24.99 -2.12
CA GLY A 251 1.19 26.06 -1.25
C GLY A 251 -0.14 26.69 -1.69
N GLU A 252 -0.91 26.02 -2.54
CA GLU A 252 -2.24 26.45 -2.95
C GLU A 252 -3.20 26.39 -1.76
N ASN A 253 -3.90 27.50 -1.48
CA ASN A 253 -4.91 27.49 -0.42
C ASN A 253 -6.20 26.78 -0.86
N ALA A 254 -7.03 26.36 0.11
CA ALA A 254 -8.27 25.61 -0.17
C ALA A 254 -9.24 26.36 -1.10
N GLU A 255 -9.22 27.70 -1.10
CA GLU A 255 -10.07 28.51 -1.97
C GLU A 255 -9.56 28.52 -3.42
N GLU A 256 -8.25 28.52 -3.63
CA GLU A 256 -7.63 28.38 -4.95
C GLU A 256 -7.85 27.00 -5.52
N GLN A 257 -7.71 25.95 -4.70
CA GLN A 257 -8.01 24.58 -5.08
C GLN A 257 -9.46 24.43 -5.53
N LYS A 258 -10.41 25.00 -4.76
CA LYS A 258 -11.84 24.98 -5.11
C LYS A 258 -12.11 25.71 -6.43
N LYS A 259 -11.55 26.89 -6.63
CA LYS A 259 -11.68 27.64 -7.90
C LYS A 259 -11.11 26.87 -9.08
N ARG A 260 -9.97 26.20 -8.90
CA ARG A 260 -9.36 25.35 -9.93
C ARG A 260 -10.23 24.14 -10.27
N ALA A 261 -10.76 23.44 -9.26
CA ALA A 261 -11.66 22.31 -9.47
C ALA A 261 -12.95 22.73 -10.20
N GLU A 262 -13.58 23.86 -9.80
CA GLU A 262 -14.75 24.41 -10.47
C GLU A 262 -14.45 24.82 -11.92
N ALA A 263 -13.28 25.39 -12.19
CA ALA A 263 -12.86 25.75 -13.54
C ALA A 263 -12.66 24.50 -14.43
N VAL A 264 -12.01 23.46 -13.92
CA VAL A 264 -11.82 22.20 -14.63
C VAL A 264 -13.16 21.53 -14.94
N ASP A 265 -14.08 21.50 -13.99
CA ASP A 265 -15.41 20.93 -14.20
C ASP A 265 -16.21 21.73 -15.25
N MET A 266 -16.15 23.04 -15.19
CA MET A 266 -16.75 23.92 -16.21
C MET A 266 -16.14 23.66 -17.61
N MET A 267 -14.83 23.51 -17.73
CA MET A 267 -14.16 23.20 -18.99
C MET A 267 -14.60 21.84 -19.54
N LYS A 268 -14.73 20.81 -18.70
CA LYS A 268 -15.26 19.51 -19.11
C LYS A 268 -16.69 19.59 -19.63
N HIS A 269 -17.55 20.40 -18.98
CA HIS A 269 -18.92 20.61 -19.45
C HIS A 269 -18.97 21.36 -20.78
N ILE A 270 -18.11 22.35 -20.98
CA ILE A 270 -17.99 23.06 -22.25
C ILE A 270 -17.50 22.11 -23.35
N ALA A 271 -16.45 21.35 -23.13
CA ALA A 271 -15.93 20.38 -24.08
C ALA A 271 -17.01 19.36 -24.49
N ALA A 272 -17.73 18.81 -23.53
CA ALA A 272 -18.83 17.88 -23.78
C ALA A 272 -19.99 18.52 -24.58
N ALA A 273 -20.34 19.79 -24.30
CA ALA A 273 -21.40 20.49 -24.99
C ALA A 273 -21.06 20.82 -26.43
N TRP A 274 -19.79 20.90 -26.78
CA TRP A 274 -19.31 21.26 -28.11
C TRP A 274 -18.75 20.06 -28.88
N ASP A 275 -18.88 18.84 -28.34
CA ASP A 275 -18.33 17.59 -28.88
C ASP A 275 -16.82 17.68 -29.19
N ILE A 276 -16.12 18.40 -28.29
CA ILE A 276 -14.68 18.61 -28.38
C ILE A 276 -13.99 17.61 -27.46
N ASP A 277 -12.99 16.92 -27.96
CA ASP A 277 -12.13 16.11 -27.11
C ASP A 277 -11.29 17.04 -26.20
N ALA A 278 -11.55 16.97 -24.91
CA ALA A 278 -10.87 17.80 -23.94
C ALA A 278 -9.34 17.58 -23.92
N GLU A 279 -8.87 16.36 -24.26
CA GLU A 279 -7.44 16.05 -24.37
C GLU A 279 -6.80 16.70 -25.61
N GLU A 280 -7.57 16.90 -26.66
CA GLU A 280 -7.09 17.53 -27.90
C GLU A 280 -6.93 19.06 -27.76
N VAL A 281 -7.79 19.71 -26.96
CA VAL A 281 -7.80 21.18 -26.80
C VAL A 281 -6.88 21.66 -25.69
N PHE A 282 -6.78 20.92 -24.60
CA PHE A 282 -6.03 21.37 -23.41
C PHE A 282 -4.65 20.76 -23.31
N GLY A 283 -4.26 19.90 -24.29
CA GLY A 283 -3.02 19.15 -24.26
C GLY A 283 -3.08 18.02 -23.22
N ARG A 284 -2.24 17.03 -23.38
CA ARG A 284 -1.93 16.16 -22.26
C ARG A 284 -1.26 17.04 -21.23
N ALA A 285 -1.71 16.97 -19.98
CA ALA A 285 -1.18 17.76 -18.86
C ALA A 285 0.30 17.40 -18.49
N ASP A 286 1.03 16.77 -19.42
CA ASP A 286 2.34 16.16 -19.24
C ASP A 286 3.33 16.59 -20.36
N GLU A 287 3.39 17.88 -20.67
CA GLU A 287 4.60 18.45 -21.34
C GLU A 287 5.16 19.61 -20.53
#